data_79b0b6634a5600abb1c25d571908b346
#
_entry.id   79b0b6634a5600abb1c25d571908b346
#
_cell.length_a   1.000
_cell.length_b   1.000
_cell.length_c   1.000
_cell.angle_alpha   90.00
_cell.angle_beta   90.00
_cell.angle_gamma   90.00
#
_symmetry.space_group_name_H-M   'P 1'
#
loop_
_entity.id
_entity.type
_entity.pdbx_description
1 polymer ?
#
loop_
_entity_poly.entity_id
_entity_poly.type
_entity_poly.pdbx_seq_one_letter_code
_entity_poly.pdbx_strand_id
1 'polypeptide(L)'
;MNIAKSYQKISFRVVRWREVDVFIDLTTLILIWIYFDRADASWPGQNKYVVGILVGVLVIVSILIHELAHAWVGLLCGAQVDKIYLNVLGGVCVFRANLTSHWRNFLISAAGPLSNIALYFLFTQASRQGIRHYDYSVWSVVFDDIAQINLILGLLNLLPAYPLDGGHVLHHFTALVIRREIIGAWVVTLTGVIVAGGLVLLTFMALKRVNWFNIILLIFFVLLILAATYAQLHLARQELRKKKVGLKAPSPTVSDAGAPRIMAIAHNRLCQPLESEGQFDFTLIYKKPEGREAIRSWYESQLNHL
;
A
#
# COMPACT_ATOMS: atom_id res chain seq x y z
N MET A 1 -0.78 -16.41 -0.38
CA MET A 1 -0.50 -16.34 1.06
C MET A 1 -1.16 -15.07 1.55
N ASN A 2 -2.09 -15.15 2.49
CA ASN A 2 -2.95 -14.00 2.88
C ASN A 2 -2.13 -13.11 3.83
N ILE A 3 -1.53 -12.04 3.29
CA ILE A 3 -0.69 -11.07 4.01
C ILE A 3 -1.39 -10.58 5.30
N ALA A 4 -2.71 -10.36 5.24
CA ALA A 4 -3.51 -9.92 6.38
C ALA A 4 -3.49 -10.90 7.57
N LYS A 5 -3.38 -12.22 7.35
CA LYS A 5 -3.31 -13.22 8.44
C LYS A 5 -1.97 -13.22 9.18
N SER A 6 -0.88 -12.77 8.54
CA SER A 6 0.45 -12.73 9.16
C SER A 6 0.59 -11.56 10.15
N TYR A 7 -0.04 -10.42 9.85
CA TYR A 7 0.03 -9.23 10.72
C TYR A 7 -0.86 -9.32 11.98
N GLN A 8 -1.84 -10.21 12.01
CA GLN A 8 -2.83 -10.27 13.09
C GLN A 8 -2.30 -10.87 14.42
N LYS A 9 -1.10 -11.45 14.45
CA LYS A 9 -0.59 -12.18 15.64
C LYS A 9 0.00 -11.30 16.75
N ILE A 10 0.43 -10.06 16.47
CA ILE A 10 1.17 -9.22 17.43
C ILE A 10 0.65 -7.78 17.45
N SER A 11 -0.45 -7.49 16.74
CA SER A 11 -0.99 -6.14 16.61
C SER A 11 -2.24 -5.93 17.46
N PHE A 12 -2.31 -4.77 18.14
CA PHE A 12 -3.44 -4.35 18.95
C PHE A 12 -4.27 -3.31 18.21
N ARG A 13 -5.59 -3.45 18.24
CA ARG A 13 -6.48 -2.42 17.74
C ARG A 13 -6.50 -1.24 18.72
N VAL A 14 -6.07 -0.07 18.25
CA VAL A 14 -5.97 1.14 19.07
C VAL A 14 -7.15 2.06 18.87
N VAL A 15 -7.60 2.21 17.62
CA VAL A 15 -8.67 3.16 17.27
C VAL A 15 -9.51 2.58 16.15
N ARG A 16 -10.79 2.93 16.12
CA ARG A 16 -11.68 2.75 14.98
C ARG A 16 -12.10 4.12 14.47
N TRP A 17 -11.70 4.44 13.23
CA TRP A 17 -12.08 5.68 12.58
C TRP A 17 -13.10 5.37 11.49
N ARG A 18 -14.38 5.79 11.72
CA ARG A 18 -15.52 5.35 10.91
C ARG A 18 -15.62 3.80 10.92
N GLU A 19 -15.42 3.18 9.76
CA GLU A 19 -15.42 1.70 9.61
C GLU A 19 -14.00 1.11 9.51
N VAL A 20 -12.96 1.93 9.64
CA VAL A 20 -11.56 1.52 9.48
C VAL A 20 -10.94 1.24 10.85
N ASP A 21 -10.53 0.01 11.09
CA ASP A 21 -9.79 -0.38 12.28
C ASP A 21 -8.29 -0.08 12.11
N VAL A 22 -7.71 0.63 13.08
CA VAL A 22 -6.28 0.93 13.13
C VAL A 22 -5.59 0.00 14.13
N PHE A 23 -4.61 -0.73 13.66
CA PHE A 23 -3.80 -1.66 14.42
C PHE A 23 -2.36 -1.14 14.55
N ILE A 24 -1.80 -1.23 15.76
CA ILE A 24 -0.39 -0.93 16.02
C ILE A 24 0.28 -2.22 16.46
N ASP A 25 1.38 -2.56 15.79
CA ASP A 25 2.24 -3.69 16.13
C ASP A 25 3.23 -3.28 17.23
N LEU A 26 3.58 -4.20 18.15
CA LEU A 26 4.57 -3.93 19.18
C LEU A 26 5.93 -3.49 18.63
N THR A 27 6.28 -3.93 17.43
CA THR A 27 7.53 -3.51 16.78
C THR A 27 7.59 -2.01 16.53
N THR A 28 6.44 -1.30 16.49
CA THR A 28 6.40 0.17 16.38
C THR A 28 7.10 0.85 17.57
N LEU A 29 7.11 0.21 18.75
CA LEU A 29 7.81 0.74 19.94
C LEU A 29 9.33 0.80 19.73
N ILE A 30 9.88 0.02 18.81
CA ILE A 30 11.29 0.08 18.42
C ILE A 30 11.65 1.47 17.89
N LEU A 31 10.72 2.17 17.22
CA LEU A 31 10.94 3.54 16.77
C LEU A 31 11.19 4.49 17.95
N ILE A 32 10.40 4.38 19.03
CA ILE A 32 10.61 5.18 20.23
C ILE A 32 11.97 4.84 20.84
N TRP A 33 12.31 3.56 20.93
CA TRP A 33 13.60 3.12 21.46
C TRP A 33 14.79 3.62 20.65
N ILE A 34 14.72 3.62 19.32
CA ILE A 34 15.78 4.13 18.43
C ILE A 34 16.06 5.62 18.72
N TYR A 35 15.01 6.43 18.87
CA TYR A 35 15.19 7.87 19.15
C TYR A 35 15.63 8.12 20.60
N PHE A 36 15.19 7.31 21.55
CA PHE A 36 15.66 7.34 22.92
C PHE A 36 17.17 7.02 23.02
N ASP A 37 17.62 5.96 22.34
CA ASP A 37 19.03 5.55 22.32
C ASP A 37 19.93 6.60 21.65
N ARG A 38 19.45 7.27 20.62
CA ARG A 38 20.16 8.36 19.94
C ARG A 38 20.22 9.67 20.73
N ALA A 39 19.48 9.80 21.82
CA ALA A 39 19.34 11.04 22.56
C ALA A 39 20.69 11.62 23.00
N ASP A 40 21.64 10.78 23.42
CA ASP A 40 22.98 11.21 23.89
C ASP A 40 23.81 11.85 22.77
N ALA A 41 23.70 11.35 21.55
CA ALA A 41 24.49 11.83 20.42
C ALA A 41 23.85 13.04 19.71
N SER A 42 22.51 13.13 19.73
CA SER A 42 21.76 14.10 18.94
C SER A 42 21.37 15.38 19.73
N TRP A 43 21.09 15.24 21.02
CA TRP A 43 20.54 16.33 21.82
C TRP A 43 21.27 16.48 23.15
N PRO A 44 22.27 17.36 23.23
CA PRO A 44 22.97 17.62 24.48
C PRO A 44 22.07 18.33 25.50
N GLY A 45 22.10 17.91 26.75
CA GLY A 45 21.37 18.54 27.86
C GLY A 45 20.55 17.58 28.72
N GLN A 46 19.96 18.11 29.79
CA GLN A 46 19.23 17.30 30.78
C GLN A 46 17.94 16.65 30.25
N ASN A 47 17.32 17.26 29.22
CA ASN A 47 16.03 16.80 28.68
C ASN A 47 16.15 15.91 27.44
N LYS A 48 17.35 15.44 27.09
CA LYS A 48 17.63 14.68 25.87
C LYS A 48 16.73 13.44 25.67
N TYR A 49 16.51 12.68 26.72
CA TYR A 49 15.68 11.49 26.67
C TYR A 49 14.20 11.80 26.48
N VAL A 50 13.72 12.90 27.06
CA VAL A 50 12.36 13.39 26.85
C VAL A 50 12.17 13.80 25.38
N VAL A 51 13.14 14.50 24.80
CA VAL A 51 13.16 14.85 23.38
C VAL A 51 13.13 13.58 22.52
N GLY A 52 13.96 12.59 22.80
CA GLY A 52 14.01 11.34 22.07
C GLY A 52 12.67 10.61 22.07
N ILE A 53 12.01 10.50 23.23
CA ILE A 53 10.68 9.88 23.34
C ILE A 53 9.65 10.67 22.55
N LEU A 54 9.62 12.00 22.68
CA LEU A 54 8.68 12.85 21.95
C LEU A 54 8.84 12.73 20.43
N VAL A 55 10.08 12.78 19.93
CA VAL A 55 10.35 12.58 18.50
C VAL A 55 9.90 11.20 18.07
N GLY A 56 10.22 10.13 18.81
CA GLY A 56 9.78 8.77 18.50
C GLY A 56 8.26 8.63 18.41
N VAL A 57 7.52 9.23 19.35
CA VAL A 57 6.05 9.25 19.32
C VAL A 57 5.53 10.04 18.10
N LEU A 58 6.12 11.20 17.83
CA LEU A 58 5.70 12.03 16.67
C LEU A 58 6.01 11.37 15.33
N VAL A 59 7.06 10.55 15.23
CA VAL A 59 7.32 9.71 14.05
C VAL A 59 6.19 8.72 13.84
N ILE A 60 5.74 8.03 14.90
CA ILE A 60 4.60 7.09 14.80
C ILE A 60 3.34 7.83 14.36
N VAL A 61 3.08 9.01 14.90
CA VAL A 61 1.94 9.85 14.50
C VAL A 61 2.09 10.28 13.03
N SER A 62 3.28 10.62 12.57
CA SER A 62 3.54 10.99 11.17
C SER A 62 3.27 9.82 10.21
N ILE A 63 3.68 8.60 10.58
CA ILE A 63 3.38 7.39 9.81
C ILE A 63 1.86 7.13 9.80
N LEU A 64 1.17 7.32 10.92
CA LEU A 64 -0.28 7.18 10.99
C LEU A 64 -0.99 8.20 10.08
N ILE A 65 -0.56 9.46 10.08
CA ILE A 65 -1.12 10.50 9.21
C ILE A 65 -0.90 10.14 7.74
N HIS A 66 0.25 9.61 7.38
CA HIS A 66 0.57 9.12 6.05
C HIS A 66 -0.42 8.03 5.59
N GLU A 67 -0.65 6.99 6.42
CA GLU A 67 -1.62 5.93 6.10
C GLU A 67 -3.07 6.44 6.06
N LEU A 68 -3.42 7.36 6.97
CA LEU A 68 -4.73 7.99 6.97
C LEU A 68 -4.96 8.85 5.71
N ALA A 69 -3.91 9.46 5.15
CA ALA A 69 -3.99 10.20 3.90
C ALA A 69 -4.33 9.26 2.72
N HIS A 70 -3.68 8.09 2.63
CA HIS A 70 -4.05 7.04 1.66
C HIS A 70 -5.50 6.60 1.84
N ALA A 71 -5.89 6.31 3.08
CA ALA A 71 -7.25 5.88 3.41
C ALA A 71 -8.29 6.95 3.04
N TRP A 72 -8.04 8.21 3.40
CA TRP A 72 -8.96 9.32 3.14
C TRP A 72 -9.16 9.56 1.64
N VAL A 73 -8.05 9.69 0.89
CA VAL A 73 -8.14 9.86 -0.57
C VAL A 73 -8.76 8.62 -1.21
N GLY A 74 -8.47 7.41 -0.69
CA GLY A 74 -9.11 6.17 -1.11
C GLY A 74 -10.63 6.22 -0.96
N LEU A 75 -11.14 6.62 0.21
CA LEU A 75 -12.58 6.78 0.46
C LEU A 75 -13.22 7.82 -0.47
N LEU A 76 -12.54 8.97 -0.70
CA LEU A 76 -13.02 9.99 -1.65
C LEU A 76 -13.06 9.47 -3.10
N CYS A 77 -12.15 8.57 -3.45
CA CYS A 77 -12.13 7.88 -4.75
C CYS A 77 -13.11 6.71 -4.85
N GLY A 78 -13.86 6.39 -3.77
CA GLY A 78 -14.83 5.30 -3.74
C GLY A 78 -14.22 3.94 -3.42
N ALA A 79 -12.99 3.88 -2.91
CA ALA A 79 -12.40 2.66 -2.40
C ALA A 79 -12.99 2.31 -1.02
N GLN A 80 -13.06 1.01 -0.72
CA GLN A 80 -13.41 0.52 0.61
C GLN A 80 -12.12 0.19 1.37
N VAL A 81 -11.85 0.96 2.43
CA VAL A 81 -10.71 0.70 3.32
C VAL A 81 -11.12 -0.32 4.36
N ASP A 82 -10.32 -1.37 4.55
CA ASP A 82 -10.57 -2.41 5.52
C ASP A 82 -9.88 -2.10 6.85
N LYS A 83 -8.55 -1.96 6.83
CA LYS A 83 -7.71 -1.80 8.02
C LYS A 83 -6.46 -1.01 7.73
N ILE A 84 -5.90 -0.39 8.77
CA ILE A 84 -4.57 0.20 8.76
C ILE A 84 -3.71 -0.53 9.77
N TYR A 85 -2.51 -0.95 9.36
CA TYR A 85 -1.51 -1.56 10.24
C TYR A 85 -0.28 -0.67 10.31
N LEU A 86 0.20 -0.40 11.53
CA LEU A 86 1.48 0.29 11.77
C LEU A 86 2.49 -0.68 12.36
N ASN A 87 3.71 -0.68 11.84
CA ASN A 87 4.84 -1.48 12.31
C ASN A 87 6.15 -0.67 12.21
N VAL A 88 7.27 -1.25 12.65
CA VAL A 88 8.58 -0.57 12.62
C VAL A 88 9.05 -0.17 11.22
N LEU A 89 8.60 -0.85 10.17
CA LEU A 89 8.99 -0.56 8.77
C LEU A 89 8.11 0.51 8.12
N GLY A 90 7.04 0.96 8.81
CA GLY A 90 6.08 1.92 8.29
C GLY A 90 4.64 1.51 8.56
N GLY A 91 3.73 1.89 7.67
CA GLY A 91 2.33 1.52 7.72
C GLY A 91 1.87 0.76 6.48
N VAL A 92 0.69 0.17 6.56
CA VAL A 92 0.02 -0.47 5.43
C VAL A 92 -1.47 -0.20 5.51
N CYS A 93 -2.01 0.55 4.56
CA CYS A 93 -3.43 0.73 4.37
C CYS A 93 -3.98 -0.41 3.50
N VAL A 94 -4.87 -1.23 4.05
CA VAL A 94 -5.48 -2.38 3.35
C VAL A 94 -6.83 -1.97 2.77
N PHE A 95 -6.96 -2.13 1.45
CA PHE A 95 -8.22 -1.92 0.74
C PHE A 95 -8.92 -3.26 0.49
N ARG A 96 -10.26 -3.32 0.60
CA ARG A 96 -11.06 -4.53 0.35
C ARG A 96 -11.02 -4.96 -1.11
N ALA A 97 -10.97 -4.00 -2.02
CA ALA A 97 -10.84 -4.23 -3.45
C ALA A 97 -10.00 -3.15 -4.10
N ASN A 98 -9.21 -3.53 -5.09
CA ASN A 98 -8.46 -2.58 -5.91
C ASN A 98 -9.42 -1.84 -6.84
N LEU A 99 -9.26 -0.52 -6.93
CA LEU A 99 -9.96 0.27 -7.92
C LEU A 99 -9.43 -0.08 -9.33
N THR A 100 -10.34 -0.19 -10.30
CA THR A 100 -9.98 -0.44 -11.70
C THR A 100 -9.37 0.79 -12.38
N SER A 101 -9.56 1.98 -11.80
CA SER A 101 -9.10 3.26 -12.35
C SER A 101 -7.68 3.59 -11.94
N HIS A 102 -6.75 3.62 -12.89
CA HIS A 102 -5.36 4.01 -12.64
C HIS A 102 -5.23 5.43 -12.09
N TRP A 103 -6.07 6.39 -12.53
CA TRP A 103 -6.06 7.75 -12.02
C TRP A 103 -6.37 7.82 -10.52
N ARG A 104 -7.38 7.06 -10.07
CA ARG A 104 -7.73 7.01 -8.64
C ARG A 104 -6.61 6.38 -7.83
N ASN A 105 -6.05 5.27 -8.30
CA ASN A 105 -4.92 4.62 -7.64
C ASN A 105 -3.66 5.51 -7.60
N PHE A 106 -3.41 6.30 -8.66
CA PHE A 106 -2.35 7.32 -8.67
C PHE A 106 -2.53 8.34 -7.54
N LEU A 107 -3.75 8.91 -7.41
CA LEU A 107 -4.05 9.88 -6.35
C LEU A 107 -3.90 9.27 -4.95
N ILE A 108 -4.41 8.04 -4.76
CA ILE A 108 -4.30 7.32 -3.49
C ILE A 108 -2.82 7.14 -3.13
N SER A 109 -2.01 6.63 -4.06
CA SER A 109 -0.59 6.38 -3.80
C SER A 109 0.22 7.67 -3.55
N ALA A 110 -0.14 8.79 -4.16
CA ALA A 110 0.53 10.06 -3.94
C ALA A 110 0.15 10.73 -2.59
N ALA A 111 -1.02 10.39 -2.03
CA ALA A 111 -1.57 11.07 -0.85
C ALA A 111 -0.68 10.94 0.39
N GLY A 112 -0.14 9.75 0.67
CA GLY A 112 0.73 9.52 1.82
C GLY A 112 2.00 10.39 1.77
N PRO A 113 2.84 10.26 0.73
CA PRO A 113 4.05 11.08 0.61
C PRO A 113 3.76 12.58 0.64
N LEU A 114 2.69 13.04 -0.01
CA LEU A 114 2.30 14.45 0.02
C LEU A 114 1.90 14.91 1.42
N SER A 115 1.27 14.06 2.24
CA SER A 115 0.96 14.38 3.63
C SER A 115 2.23 14.59 4.46
N ASN A 116 3.28 13.78 4.25
CA ASN A 116 4.56 13.97 4.93
C ASN A 116 5.25 15.27 4.50
N ILE A 117 5.20 15.61 3.21
CA ILE A 117 5.72 16.91 2.72
C ILE A 117 4.95 18.07 3.36
N ALA A 118 3.63 17.95 3.50
CA ALA A 118 2.82 18.98 4.19
C ALA A 118 3.21 19.09 5.68
N LEU A 119 3.44 17.97 6.38
CA LEU A 119 3.92 17.94 7.76
C LEU A 119 5.32 18.56 7.88
N TYR A 120 6.22 18.32 6.94
CA TYR A 120 7.52 19.02 6.89
C TYR A 120 7.37 20.52 6.93
N PHE A 121 6.54 21.10 6.06
CA PHE A 121 6.31 22.55 6.05
C PHE A 121 5.66 23.04 7.34
N LEU A 122 4.67 22.29 7.87
CA LEU A 122 3.98 22.63 9.11
C LEU A 122 4.97 22.71 10.29
N PHE A 123 5.75 21.66 10.50
CA PHE A 123 6.70 21.59 11.61
C PHE A 123 7.89 22.55 11.44
N THR A 124 8.34 22.79 10.20
CA THR A 124 9.35 23.82 9.93
C THR A 124 8.85 25.22 10.33
N GLN A 125 7.60 25.55 10.06
CA GLN A 125 7.03 26.82 10.49
C GLN A 125 6.87 26.90 12.01
N ALA A 126 6.44 25.80 12.64
CA ALA A 126 6.32 25.72 14.11
C ALA A 126 7.69 25.89 14.79
N SER A 127 8.74 25.24 14.28
CA SER A 127 10.11 25.40 14.78
C SER A 127 10.59 26.86 14.69
N ARG A 128 10.41 27.49 13.52
CA ARG A 128 10.81 28.90 13.31
C ARG A 128 10.09 29.88 14.25
N GLN A 129 8.81 29.63 14.54
CA GLN A 129 8.05 30.46 15.50
C GLN A 129 8.54 30.22 16.93
N GLY A 130 8.84 28.96 17.31
CA GLY A 130 9.41 28.64 18.61
C GLY A 130 10.74 29.34 18.86
N ILE A 131 11.64 29.39 17.90
CA ILE A 131 12.92 30.09 17.98
C ILE A 131 12.73 31.61 18.15
N ARG A 132 11.74 32.23 17.48
CA ARG A 132 11.50 33.66 17.56
C ARG A 132 10.97 34.15 18.92
N HIS A 133 10.26 33.27 19.65
CA HIS A 133 9.56 33.67 20.87
C HIS A 133 10.21 33.17 22.17
N TYR A 134 11.02 32.08 22.11
CA TYR A 134 11.46 31.37 23.34
C TYR A 134 12.93 30.98 23.36
N ASP A 135 13.80 31.54 22.54
CA ASP A 135 15.24 31.22 22.50
C ASP A 135 15.52 29.72 22.68
N TYR A 136 15.72 28.94 21.60
CA TYR A 136 16.09 27.52 21.59
C TYR A 136 15.34 26.66 22.63
N SER A 137 14.03 26.65 22.57
CA SER A 137 13.22 25.77 23.41
C SER A 137 13.33 24.29 22.95
N VAL A 138 13.13 23.35 23.87
CA VAL A 138 13.02 21.91 23.55
C VAL A 138 12.07 21.66 22.37
N TRP A 139 10.99 22.43 22.27
CA TRP A 139 10.00 22.30 21.20
C TRP A 139 10.52 22.71 19.84
N SER A 140 11.41 23.73 19.75
CA SER A 140 12.00 24.11 18.47
C SER A 140 12.89 22.99 17.92
N VAL A 141 13.63 22.32 18.76
CA VAL A 141 14.46 21.15 18.40
C VAL A 141 13.57 19.98 17.96
N VAL A 142 12.55 19.62 18.75
CA VAL A 142 11.61 18.55 18.42
C VAL A 142 10.92 18.81 17.08
N PHE A 143 10.45 20.05 16.83
CA PHE A 143 9.77 20.39 15.59
C PHE A 143 10.72 20.40 14.39
N ASP A 144 11.99 20.78 14.56
CA ASP A 144 12.97 20.73 13.49
C ASP A 144 13.30 19.27 13.10
N ASP A 145 13.55 18.43 14.09
CA ASP A 145 13.83 17.01 13.86
C ASP A 145 12.66 16.31 13.17
N ILE A 146 11.44 16.50 13.68
CA ILE A 146 10.27 15.83 13.08
C ILE A 146 9.94 16.40 11.68
N ALA A 147 10.25 17.67 11.42
CA ALA A 147 10.15 18.22 10.08
C ALA A 147 11.10 17.50 9.12
N GLN A 148 12.39 17.38 9.46
CA GLN A 148 13.37 16.71 8.62
C GLN A 148 13.02 15.24 8.41
N ILE A 149 12.55 14.53 9.45
CA ILE A 149 12.12 13.14 9.35
C ILE A 149 10.94 13.02 8.36
N ASN A 150 9.95 13.91 8.44
CA ASN A 150 8.83 13.90 7.51
C ASN A 150 9.26 14.19 6.06
N LEU A 151 10.21 15.09 5.84
CA LEU A 151 10.78 15.32 4.52
C LEU A 151 11.42 14.05 3.97
N ILE A 152 12.25 13.38 4.78
CA ILE A 152 12.94 12.15 4.39
C ILE A 152 11.91 11.05 4.11
N LEU A 153 10.92 10.85 4.98
CA LEU A 153 9.84 9.86 4.77
C LEU A 153 9.06 10.11 3.48
N GLY A 154 8.71 11.37 3.22
CA GLY A 154 8.00 11.76 2.00
C GLY A 154 8.84 11.53 0.74
N LEU A 155 10.11 11.95 0.74
CA LEU A 155 11.01 11.78 -0.40
C LEU A 155 11.36 10.30 -0.64
N LEU A 156 11.62 9.52 0.40
CA LEU A 156 11.88 8.09 0.27
C LEU A 156 10.66 7.37 -0.31
N ASN A 157 9.45 7.68 0.19
CA ASN A 157 8.23 7.08 -0.34
C ASN A 157 7.89 7.55 -1.76
N LEU A 158 8.44 8.66 -2.25
CA LEU A 158 8.32 9.08 -3.65
C LEU A 158 9.35 8.43 -4.59
N LEU A 159 10.33 7.68 -4.08
CA LEU A 159 11.26 6.96 -4.94
C LEU A 159 10.50 5.98 -5.85
N PRO A 160 10.83 5.96 -7.16
CA PRO A 160 10.10 5.16 -8.14
C PRO A 160 10.49 3.68 -8.09
N ALA A 161 10.24 3.04 -6.97
CA ALA A 161 10.60 1.64 -6.69
C ALA A 161 9.57 0.98 -5.78
N TYR A 162 9.15 -0.26 -6.05
CA TYR A 162 8.39 -1.05 -5.10
C TYR A 162 9.28 -1.46 -3.91
N PRO A 163 8.76 -1.54 -2.68
CA PRO A 163 7.34 -1.43 -2.28
C PRO A 163 6.90 0.00 -1.92
N LEU A 164 7.68 1.03 -2.26
CA LEU A 164 7.41 2.43 -1.93
C LEU A 164 6.23 2.98 -2.76
N ASP A 165 5.56 4.01 -2.25
CA ASP A 165 4.40 4.61 -2.91
C ASP A 165 4.74 5.20 -4.28
N GLY A 166 5.96 5.76 -4.44
CA GLY A 166 6.46 6.26 -5.70
C GLY A 166 6.52 5.19 -6.80
N GLY A 167 6.74 3.93 -6.44
CA GLY A 167 6.61 2.80 -7.36
C GLY A 167 5.17 2.65 -7.86
N HIS A 168 4.17 2.72 -6.97
CA HIS A 168 2.76 2.69 -7.32
C HIS A 168 2.33 3.93 -8.12
N VAL A 169 2.79 5.11 -7.72
CA VAL A 169 2.57 6.38 -8.46
C VAL A 169 3.08 6.26 -9.90
N LEU A 170 4.34 5.82 -10.09
CA LEU A 170 4.94 5.67 -11.42
C LEU A 170 4.24 4.58 -12.23
N HIS A 171 3.88 3.45 -11.60
CA HIS A 171 3.13 2.37 -12.27
C HIS A 171 1.81 2.88 -12.85
N HIS A 172 0.98 3.50 -12.00
CA HIS A 172 -0.33 3.97 -12.40
C HIS A 172 -0.25 5.14 -13.40
N PHE A 173 0.70 6.05 -13.23
CA PHE A 173 0.97 7.11 -14.19
C PHE A 173 1.34 6.56 -15.58
N THR A 174 2.27 5.61 -15.61
CA THR A 174 2.69 4.97 -16.86
C THR A 174 1.53 4.20 -17.53
N ALA A 175 0.72 3.49 -16.73
CA ALA A 175 -0.44 2.78 -17.21
C ALA A 175 -1.52 3.72 -17.78
N LEU A 176 -1.68 4.92 -17.22
CA LEU A 176 -2.56 5.97 -17.74
C LEU A 176 -2.11 6.47 -19.11
N VAL A 177 -0.81 6.79 -19.24
CA VAL A 177 -0.25 7.40 -20.48
C VAL A 177 -0.18 6.36 -21.59
N ILE A 178 0.36 5.17 -21.30
CA ILE A 178 0.63 4.13 -22.31
C ILE A 178 -0.56 3.18 -22.48
N ARG A 179 -1.54 3.20 -21.56
CA ARG A 179 -2.72 2.32 -21.55
C ARG A 179 -2.39 0.82 -21.54
N ARG A 180 -1.22 0.45 -20.97
CA ARG A 180 -0.76 -0.94 -20.84
C ARG A 180 -0.13 -1.15 -19.46
N GLU A 181 -0.80 -1.86 -18.58
CA GLU A 181 -0.35 -2.17 -17.20
C GLU A 181 1.03 -2.82 -17.14
N ILE A 182 1.31 -3.74 -18.10
CA ILE A 182 2.59 -4.46 -18.14
C ILE A 182 3.76 -3.52 -18.37
N ILE A 183 3.59 -2.46 -19.15
CA ILE A 183 4.66 -1.49 -19.39
C ILE A 183 4.92 -0.70 -18.11
N GLY A 184 3.87 -0.33 -17.35
CA GLY A 184 4.01 0.27 -16.02
C GLY A 184 4.83 -0.60 -15.08
N ALA A 185 4.54 -1.91 -15.02
CA ALA A 185 5.30 -2.86 -14.21
C ALA A 185 6.77 -2.95 -14.64
N TRP A 186 7.07 -2.96 -15.93
CA TRP A 186 8.45 -2.98 -16.43
C TRP A 186 9.20 -1.69 -16.14
N VAL A 187 8.56 -0.52 -16.30
CA VAL A 187 9.16 0.79 -15.99
C VAL A 187 9.54 0.85 -14.51
N VAL A 188 8.63 0.47 -13.60
CA VAL A 188 8.93 0.47 -12.16
C VAL A 188 9.98 -0.58 -11.80
N THR A 189 10.03 -1.70 -12.52
CA THR A 189 11.10 -2.70 -12.34
C THR A 189 12.47 -2.10 -12.67
N LEU A 190 12.58 -1.43 -13.80
CA LEU A 190 13.83 -0.81 -14.25
C LEU A 190 14.26 0.31 -13.29
N THR A 191 13.35 1.21 -12.94
CA THR A 191 13.65 2.31 -12.01
C THR A 191 13.97 1.80 -10.60
N GLY A 192 13.31 0.74 -10.13
CA GLY A 192 13.63 0.09 -8.86
C GLY A 192 15.05 -0.48 -8.80
N VAL A 193 15.52 -1.10 -9.88
CA VAL A 193 16.92 -1.57 -9.98
C VAL A 193 17.89 -0.39 -9.97
N ILE A 194 17.57 0.70 -10.69
CA ILE A 194 18.40 1.92 -10.70
C ILE A 194 18.47 2.54 -9.30
N VAL A 195 17.33 2.65 -8.59
CA VAL A 195 17.29 3.16 -7.21
C VAL A 195 18.11 2.29 -6.28
N ALA A 196 17.96 0.97 -6.35
CA ALA A 196 18.74 0.03 -5.54
C ALA A 196 20.24 0.17 -5.79
N GLY A 197 20.66 0.26 -7.07
CA GLY A 197 22.04 0.50 -7.44
C GLY A 197 22.57 1.85 -6.97
N GLY A 198 21.77 2.90 -7.06
CA GLY A 198 22.10 4.25 -6.56
C GLY A 198 22.29 4.27 -5.04
N LEU A 199 21.45 3.57 -4.27
CA LEU A 199 21.60 3.44 -2.83
C LEU A 199 22.90 2.71 -2.46
N VAL A 200 23.26 1.64 -3.17
CA VAL A 200 24.52 0.93 -2.99
C VAL A 200 25.71 1.84 -3.29
N LEU A 201 25.67 2.58 -4.41
CA LEU A 201 26.74 3.49 -4.79
C LEU A 201 26.93 4.62 -3.77
N LEU A 202 25.84 5.26 -3.33
CA LEU A 202 25.88 6.31 -2.32
C LEU A 202 26.50 5.81 -1.00
N THR A 203 26.15 4.59 -0.59
CA THR A 203 26.74 4.01 0.63
C THR A 203 28.20 3.69 0.42
N PHE A 204 28.58 3.17 -0.75
CA PHE A 204 29.99 2.92 -1.06
C PHE A 204 30.83 4.23 -1.01
N MET A 205 30.29 5.33 -1.54
CA MET A 205 30.93 6.64 -1.46
C MET A 205 31.01 7.17 -0.01
N ALA A 206 30.07 6.81 0.84
CA ALA A 206 30.00 7.21 2.24
C ALA A 206 30.74 6.26 3.21
N LEU A 207 31.39 5.19 2.73
CA LEU A 207 31.97 4.09 3.52
C LEU A 207 32.87 4.55 4.68
N LYS A 208 33.58 5.69 4.54
CA LYS A 208 34.42 6.25 5.62
C LYS A 208 33.64 6.75 6.85
N ARG A 209 32.31 6.91 6.72
CA ARG A 209 31.41 7.46 7.77
C ARG A 209 30.28 6.50 8.17
N VAL A 210 30.22 5.29 7.56
CA VAL A 210 29.11 4.34 7.71
C VAL A 210 29.52 3.23 8.68
N ASN A 211 28.71 3.00 9.71
CA ASN A 211 28.89 1.88 10.62
C ASN A 211 28.24 0.60 10.06
N TRP A 212 28.59 -0.55 10.64
CA TRP A 212 28.07 -1.87 10.23
C TRP A 212 26.55 -1.96 10.26
N PHE A 213 25.90 -1.29 11.18
CA PHE A 213 24.44 -1.28 11.29
C PHE A 213 23.79 -0.63 10.05
N ASN A 214 24.33 0.50 9.59
CA ASN A 214 23.83 1.18 8.38
C ASN A 214 24.03 0.32 7.12
N ILE A 215 25.12 -0.45 7.03
CA ILE A 215 25.37 -1.38 5.93
C ILE A 215 24.32 -2.51 5.92
N ILE A 216 24.04 -3.11 7.08
CA ILE A 216 23.02 -4.15 7.19
C ILE A 216 21.64 -3.61 6.80
N LEU A 217 21.29 -2.43 7.29
CA LEU A 217 20.03 -1.77 6.97
C LEU A 217 19.91 -1.48 5.47
N LEU A 218 20.99 -1.01 4.84
CA LEU A 218 21.01 -0.80 3.39
C LEU A 218 20.79 -2.10 2.62
N ILE A 219 21.54 -3.16 2.96
CA ILE A 219 21.40 -4.48 2.32
C ILE A 219 19.95 -4.95 2.44
N PHE A 220 19.35 -4.80 3.63
CA PHE A 220 17.95 -5.13 3.85
C PHE A 220 17.02 -4.35 2.92
N PHE A 221 17.17 -3.01 2.80
CA PHE A 221 16.35 -2.18 1.92
C PHE A 221 16.54 -2.52 0.44
N VAL A 222 17.76 -2.76 -0.01
CA VAL A 222 18.04 -3.18 -1.39
C VAL A 222 17.38 -4.51 -1.71
N LEU A 223 17.50 -5.49 -0.82
CA LEU A 223 16.85 -6.80 -0.98
C LEU A 223 15.32 -6.67 -0.97
N LEU A 224 14.76 -5.83 -0.12
CA LEU A 224 13.33 -5.56 -0.06
C LEU A 224 12.82 -4.96 -1.38
N ILE A 225 13.50 -3.96 -1.93
CA ILE A 225 13.16 -3.34 -3.23
C ILE A 225 13.22 -4.40 -4.34
N LEU A 226 14.29 -5.17 -4.42
CA LEU A 226 14.45 -6.18 -5.46
C LEU A 226 13.39 -7.29 -5.36
N ALA A 227 13.11 -7.77 -4.15
CA ALA A 227 12.09 -8.80 -3.91
C ALA A 227 10.68 -8.30 -4.27
N ALA A 228 10.30 -7.10 -3.82
CA ALA A 228 9.01 -6.51 -4.12
C ALA A 228 8.83 -6.23 -5.62
N THR A 229 9.86 -5.71 -6.27
CA THR A 229 9.88 -5.45 -7.71
C THR A 229 9.73 -6.75 -8.51
N TYR A 230 10.44 -7.81 -8.13
CA TYR A 230 10.31 -9.13 -8.75
C TYR A 230 8.89 -9.71 -8.57
N ALA A 231 8.33 -9.62 -7.36
CA ALA A 231 6.98 -10.11 -7.07
C ALA A 231 5.93 -9.41 -7.94
N GLN A 232 5.99 -8.08 -8.07
CA GLN A 232 5.07 -7.31 -8.90
C GLN A 232 5.18 -7.66 -10.39
N LEU A 233 6.40 -7.80 -10.90
CA LEU A 233 6.64 -8.22 -12.29
C LEU A 233 6.09 -9.63 -12.55
N HIS A 234 6.26 -10.54 -11.59
CA HIS A 234 5.74 -11.91 -11.68
C HIS A 234 4.20 -11.91 -11.73
N LEU A 235 3.53 -11.13 -10.87
CA LEU A 235 2.08 -10.97 -10.87
C LEU A 235 1.57 -10.40 -12.21
N ALA A 236 2.20 -9.34 -12.72
CA ALA A 236 1.84 -8.74 -14.01
C ALA A 236 1.99 -9.74 -15.17
N ARG A 237 3.01 -10.59 -15.16
CA ARG A 237 3.19 -11.67 -16.15
C ARG A 237 2.12 -12.75 -16.04
N GLN A 238 1.71 -13.12 -14.83
CA GLN A 238 0.64 -14.09 -14.63
C GLN A 238 -0.71 -13.58 -15.16
N GLU A 239 -1.05 -12.31 -14.91
CA GLU A 239 -2.27 -11.70 -15.44
C GLU A 239 -2.30 -11.69 -16.96
N LEU A 240 -1.16 -11.39 -17.62
CA LEU A 240 -1.06 -11.48 -19.07
C LEU A 240 -1.26 -12.92 -19.58
N ARG A 241 -0.73 -13.93 -18.89
CA ARG A 241 -0.92 -15.33 -19.26
C ARG A 241 -2.39 -15.73 -19.15
N LYS A 242 -3.08 -15.33 -18.07
CA LYS A 242 -4.52 -15.58 -17.89
C LYS A 242 -5.35 -14.96 -19.03
N LYS A 243 -5.09 -13.68 -19.37
CA LYS A 243 -5.75 -12.99 -20.49
C LYS A 243 -5.51 -13.69 -21.84
N LYS A 244 -4.29 -14.19 -22.11
CA LYS A 244 -3.97 -14.94 -23.32
C LYS A 244 -4.65 -16.31 -23.39
N VAL A 245 -4.80 -17.02 -22.28
CA VAL A 245 -5.48 -18.32 -22.20
C VAL A 245 -6.99 -18.15 -22.36
N GLY A 246 -7.59 -17.10 -21.77
CA GLY A 246 -9.01 -16.76 -21.96
C GLY A 246 -9.36 -16.39 -23.40
N LEU A 247 -8.40 -15.86 -24.17
CA LEU A 247 -8.57 -15.57 -25.60
C LEU A 247 -8.44 -16.85 -26.50
N LYS A 248 -7.94 -17.96 -25.94
CA LYS A 248 -7.85 -19.28 -26.62
C LYS A 248 -8.98 -20.23 -26.26
N ALA A 249 -10.02 -19.79 -25.54
CA ALA A 249 -11.25 -20.56 -25.43
C ALA A 249 -11.75 -20.84 -26.85
N PRO A 250 -12.02 -22.11 -27.23
CA PRO A 250 -12.47 -22.43 -28.58
C PRO A 250 -13.72 -21.61 -28.87
N SER A 251 -13.74 -20.96 -30.02
CA SER A 251 -14.97 -20.37 -30.55
C SER A 251 -16.04 -21.47 -30.50
N PRO A 252 -17.22 -21.23 -29.92
CA PRO A 252 -18.28 -22.22 -29.93
C PRO A 252 -18.52 -22.63 -31.37
N THR A 253 -18.37 -23.96 -31.61
CA THR A 253 -18.68 -24.53 -32.93
C THR A 253 -20.12 -24.18 -33.27
N VAL A 254 -20.39 -23.85 -34.54
CA VAL A 254 -21.62 -23.27 -35.10
C VAL A 254 -22.89 -24.09 -34.81
N SER A 255 -22.80 -25.25 -34.13
CA SER A 255 -23.95 -26.04 -33.69
C SER A 255 -24.73 -25.49 -32.48
N ASP A 256 -24.18 -24.49 -31.75
CA ASP A 256 -24.82 -23.93 -30.56
C ASP A 256 -25.36 -22.50 -30.79
N ALA A 257 -25.85 -22.20 -31.98
CA ALA A 257 -26.34 -20.85 -32.34
C ALA A 257 -27.52 -20.32 -31.47
N GLY A 258 -28.11 -21.15 -30.62
CA GLY A 258 -29.17 -20.73 -29.67
C GLY A 258 -28.71 -20.43 -28.24
N ALA A 259 -27.56 -21.00 -27.80
CA ALA A 259 -27.11 -20.92 -26.41
C ALA A 259 -26.61 -19.53 -25.96
N PRO A 260 -25.94 -18.69 -26.78
CA PRO A 260 -25.41 -17.39 -26.33
C PRO A 260 -26.47 -16.36 -25.93
N ARG A 261 -27.64 -16.37 -26.57
CA ARG A 261 -28.73 -15.42 -26.24
C ARG A 261 -29.40 -15.76 -24.91
N ILE A 262 -29.55 -17.05 -24.61
CA ILE A 262 -30.16 -17.52 -23.35
C ILE A 262 -29.23 -17.27 -22.19
N MET A 263 -27.90 -17.49 -22.33
CA MET A 263 -26.90 -17.16 -21.30
C MET A 263 -26.80 -15.65 -21.02
N ALA A 264 -26.86 -14.79 -22.03
CA ALA A 264 -26.85 -13.33 -21.85
C ALA A 264 -28.09 -12.83 -21.12
N ILE A 265 -29.26 -13.40 -21.40
CA ILE A 265 -30.54 -13.05 -20.74
C ILE A 265 -30.55 -13.57 -19.29
N ALA A 266 -30.02 -14.76 -19.04
CA ALA A 266 -29.91 -15.32 -17.70
C ALA A 266 -28.89 -14.54 -16.85
N HIS A 267 -27.75 -14.16 -17.41
CA HIS A 267 -26.75 -13.32 -16.74
C HIS A 267 -27.34 -11.95 -16.35
N ASN A 268 -28.10 -11.32 -17.22
CA ASN A 268 -28.74 -10.02 -16.95
C ASN A 268 -29.90 -10.10 -15.95
N ARG A 269 -30.60 -11.23 -15.82
CA ARG A 269 -31.65 -11.41 -14.81
C ARG A 269 -31.15 -11.90 -13.47
N LEU A 270 -30.06 -12.69 -13.41
CA LEU A 270 -29.46 -13.18 -12.18
C LEU A 270 -28.54 -12.16 -11.49
N CYS A 271 -28.11 -11.12 -12.21
CA CYS A 271 -27.28 -10.05 -11.67
C CYS A 271 -28.09 -8.82 -11.22
N GLN A 272 -29.42 -8.89 -11.12
CA GLN A 272 -30.15 -7.87 -10.37
C GLN A 272 -29.91 -8.10 -8.87
N PRO A 273 -29.51 -7.06 -8.10
CA PRO A 273 -29.23 -7.21 -6.69
C PRO A 273 -30.51 -7.60 -5.95
N LEU A 274 -30.58 -8.84 -5.48
CA LEU A 274 -31.42 -9.18 -4.35
C LEU A 274 -30.73 -8.55 -3.14
N GLU A 275 -31.29 -7.46 -2.65
CA GLU A 275 -30.98 -6.90 -1.33
C GLU A 275 -31.34 -7.94 -0.28
N SER A 276 -30.38 -8.75 0.15
CA SER A 276 -30.24 -9.33 1.49
C SER A 276 -29.09 -10.35 1.49
N GLU A 277 -28.11 -10.08 2.32
CA GLU A 277 -27.23 -10.96 3.07
C GLU A 277 -26.77 -12.29 2.41
N GLY A 278 -25.48 -12.31 2.01
CA GLY A 278 -24.73 -13.53 1.73
C GLY A 278 -24.01 -13.45 0.38
N GLN A 279 -22.68 -13.25 0.43
CA GLN A 279 -21.79 -13.45 -0.71
C GLN A 279 -21.89 -14.91 -1.16
N PHE A 280 -22.70 -15.20 -2.16
CA PHE A 280 -22.68 -16.48 -2.87
C PHE A 280 -21.51 -16.50 -3.86
N ASP A 281 -20.49 -17.31 -3.57
CA ASP A 281 -19.38 -17.56 -4.48
C ASP A 281 -19.80 -18.61 -5.52
N PHE A 282 -20.33 -18.16 -6.65
CA PHE A 282 -20.75 -18.99 -7.76
C PHE A 282 -19.64 -19.87 -8.36
N THR A 283 -18.36 -19.52 -8.15
CA THR A 283 -17.24 -20.31 -8.64
C THR A 283 -17.07 -21.63 -7.89
N LEU A 284 -17.52 -21.70 -6.63
CA LEU A 284 -17.51 -22.93 -5.81
C LEU A 284 -18.60 -23.92 -6.23
N ILE A 285 -19.77 -23.41 -6.64
CA ILE A 285 -20.91 -24.24 -7.08
C ILE A 285 -20.59 -24.89 -8.43
N TYR A 286 -19.93 -24.19 -9.35
CA TYR A 286 -19.60 -24.71 -10.69
C TYR A 286 -18.48 -25.77 -10.67
N LYS A 287 -17.68 -25.85 -9.62
CA LYS A 287 -16.59 -26.83 -9.47
C LYS A 287 -17.06 -28.20 -8.98
N LYS A 288 -18.24 -28.29 -8.35
CA LYS A 288 -18.80 -29.57 -7.88
C LYS A 288 -19.73 -30.16 -8.92
N PRO A 289 -19.66 -31.49 -9.19
CA PRO A 289 -20.59 -32.17 -10.13
C PRO A 289 -22.06 -31.94 -9.77
N GLU A 290 -22.40 -32.03 -8.48
CA GLU A 290 -23.74 -31.80 -7.93
C GLU A 290 -24.28 -30.39 -8.15
N GLY A 291 -23.40 -29.36 -8.10
CA GLY A 291 -23.78 -27.98 -8.40
C GLY A 291 -24.14 -27.76 -9.85
N ARG A 292 -23.47 -28.46 -10.79
CA ARG A 292 -23.78 -28.40 -12.22
C ARG A 292 -25.11 -29.04 -12.56
N GLU A 293 -25.45 -30.17 -11.91
CA GLU A 293 -26.73 -30.84 -12.07
C GLU A 293 -27.89 -30.01 -11.48
N ALA A 294 -27.69 -29.39 -10.31
CA ALA A 294 -28.69 -28.51 -9.72
C ALA A 294 -28.99 -27.28 -10.60
N ILE A 295 -27.97 -26.66 -11.19
CA ILE A 295 -28.14 -25.56 -12.14
C ILE A 295 -28.86 -26.05 -13.40
N ARG A 296 -28.56 -27.23 -13.89
CA ARG A 296 -29.21 -27.81 -15.07
C ARG A 296 -30.67 -28.13 -14.82
N SER A 297 -31.01 -28.76 -13.70
CA SER A 297 -32.39 -29.09 -13.33
C SER A 297 -33.23 -27.83 -13.09
N TRP A 298 -32.65 -26.78 -12.51
CA TRP A 298 -33.30 -25.50 -12.37
C TRP A 298 -33.59 -24.84 -13.73
N TYR A 299 -32.63 -24.93 -14.66
CA TYR A 299 -32.82 -24.42 -16.03
C TYR A 299 -33.90 -25.18 -16.80
N GLU A 300 -33.92 -26.50 -16.71
CA GLU A 300 -34.94 -27.35 -17.35
C GLU A 300 -36.34 -27.05 -16.77
N SER A 301 -36.44 -26.80 -15.45
CA SER A 301 -37.72 -26.41 -14.83
C SER A 301 -38.24 -25.04 -15.30
N GLN A 302 -37.35 -24.08 -15.59
CA GLN A 302 -37.74 -22.76 -16.09
C GLN A 302 -38.15 -22.76 -17.57
N LEU A 303 -37.57 -23.66 -18.37
CA LEU A 303 -37.96 -23.84 -19.81
C LEU A 303 -39.31 -24.50 -19.98
N ASN A 304 -39.75 -25.33 -19.04
CA ASN A 304 -41.06 -25.98 -19.05
C ASN A 304 -42.20 -25.04 -18.61
N HIS A 305 -41.91 -23.83 -18.16
CA HIS A 305 -42.88 -22.78 -17.78
C HIS A 305 -42.94 -21.61 -18.76
N LEU A 306 -42.25 -21.73 -19.91
CA LEU A 306 -42.35 -20.82 -21.11
C LEU A 306 -43.01 -21.53 -22.25
#